data_19f3b4b1e17d315cf82cb5ce33708de1
#
_entry.id   19f3b4b1e17d315cf82cb5ce33708de1
#
_cell.length_a   1.000
_cell.length_b   1.000
_cell.length_c   1.000
_cell.angle_alpha   90.00
_cell.angle_beta   90.00
_cell.angle_gamma   90.00
#
_symmetry.space_group_name_H-M   'P 1'
#
loop_
_entity.id
_entity.type
_entity.pdbx_description
1 polymer ?
#
loop_
_entity_poly.entity_id
_entity_poly.type
_entity_poly.pdbx_seq_one_letter_code
_entity_poly.pdbx_strand_id
1 'polypeptide(L)'
;RTLEGSTITMAAVTGTGSHDLTVTGNLDLDGAVTNVVELDITGTSNLGANVTTSSTQNYQGTTTLSGGDRTLQGSTITMAAVTGGSNALTVTGNLDLDGAVSGVTNMSVSGTSNIGADVTTTGTQVYSGATTFSNSSTLTASTVNFGSTVDGGNNLIVVSGNADIDGAITNANAFSVSGVGATSDIGADITTAGVQFLGNATLSGTGDRTVTSTGGSNITFYGITGASKGLTVDGGFQLSTNDATGLASLSVTGASTLAADVTSTGTQSYAGT
;
A
#
# COMPACT_ATOMS: atom_id res chain seq x y z
N ARG A 1 3.49 -28.71 -17.44
CA ARG A 1 4.70 -29.52 -17.28
C ARG A 1 5.22 -29.39 -15.87
N THR A 2 5.73 -30.50 -15.32
CA THR A 2 6.30 -30.52 -13.96
C THR A 2 7.81 -30.79 -14.09
N LEU A 3 8.61 -30.01 -13.38
CA LEU A 3 10.03 -30.21 -13.16
C LEU A 3 10.23 -30.47 -11.68
N GLU A 4 10.94 -31.54 -11.33
CA GLU A 4 11.17 -31.94 -9.94
C GLU A 4 12.67 -32.04 -9.65
N GLY A 5 13.09 -31.44 -8.55
CA GLY A 5 14.49 -31.44 -8.11
C GLY A 5 14.72 -30.55 -6.91
N SER A 6 15.88 -30.69 -6.25
CA SER A 6 16.21 -29.82 -5.12
C SER A 6 16.36 -28.36 -5.53
N THR A 7 16.99 -28.13 -6.68
CA THR A 7 17.10 -26.83 -7.33
C THR A 7 17.05 -27.01 -8.83
N ILE A 8 16.25 -26.20 -9.51
CA ILE A 8 16.06 -26.21 -10.95
C ILE A 8 16.55 -24.87 -11.49
N THR A 9 17.65 -24.91 -12.24
CA THR A 9 18.24 -23.73 -12.89
C THR A 9 17.73 -23.62 -14.31
N MET A 10 17.24 -22.44 -14.71
CA MET A 10 16.69 -22.20 -16.04
C MET A 10 17.30 -20.96 -16.66
N ALA A 11 17.99 -21.09 -17.81
CA ALA A 11 18.49 -19.95 -18.57
C ALA A 11 17.35 -19.11 -19.17
N ALA A 12 16.37 -19.75 -19.81
CA ALA A 12 15.14 -19.15 -20.27
C ALA A 12 14.09 -20.22 -20.53
N VAL A 13 12.82 -19.86 -20.43
CA VAL A 13 11.69 -20.75 -20.74
C VAL A 13 10.72 -20.05 -21.66
N THR A 14 10.47 -20.65 -22.82
CA THR A 14 9.40 -20.22 -23.72
C THR A 14 8.39 -21.35 -23.83
N GLY A 15 7.22 -21.17 -23.25
CA GLY A 15 6.11 -22.10 -23.41
C GLY A 15 5.48 -21.99 -24.80
N THR A 16 4.49 -22.84 -25.06
CA THR A 16 3.68 -22.80 -26.29
C THR A 16 2.40 -21.99 -26.14
N GLY A 17 2.20 -21.32 -24.98
CA GLY A 17 1.01 -20.52 -24.67
C GLY A 17 -0.22 -21.32 -24.22
N SER A 18 -0.09 -22.64 -24.03
CA SER A 18 -1.21 -23.52 -23.70
C SER A 18 -0.93 -24.50 -22.55
N HIS A 19 0.16 -24.33 -21.84
CA HIS A 19 0.58 -25.24 -20.78
C HIS A 19 1.10 -24.50 -19.56
N ASP A 20 0.84 -25.09 -18.40
CA ASP A 20 1.37 -24.68 -17.12
C ASP A 20 2.79 -25.19 -16.91
N LEU A 21 3.55 -24.51 -16.05
CA LEU A 21 4.86 -24.92 -15.60
C LEU A 21 4.84 -25.03 -14.07
N THR A 22 5.03 -26.22 -13.55
CA THR A 22 5.19 -26.47 -12.12
C THR A 22 6.65 -26.81 -11.82
N VAL A 23 7.23 -26.14 -10.84
CA VAL A 23 8.57 -26.44 -10.30
C VAL A 23 8.41 -26.96 -8.88
N THR A 24 8.62 -28.27 -8.72
CA THR A 24 8.65 -28.91 -7.40
C THR A 24 10.08 -28.89 -6.87
N GLY A 25 10.36 -27.89 -6.02
CA GLY A 25 11.68 -27.57 -5.49
C GLY A 25 12.01 -26.10 -5.66
N ASN A 26 13.28 -25.75 -5.53
CA ASN A 26 13.74 -24.37 -5.67
C ASN A 26 13.94 -24.01 -7.16
N LEU A 27 13.59 -22.77 -7.50
CA LEU A 27 13.87 -22.22 -8.83
C LEU A 27 15.05 -21.25 -8.78
N ASP A 28 15.99 -21.42 -9.73
CA ASP A 28 17.02 -20.45 -10.04
C ASP A 28 16.88 -20.04 -11.51
N LEU A 29 16.35 -18.83 -11.71
CA LEU A 29 15.95 -18.34 -13.03
C LEU A 29 16.92 -17.26 -13.54
N ASP A 30 17.76 -17.62 -14.51
CA ASP A 30 18.72 -16.71 -15.15
C ASP A 30 18.16 -16.02 -16.40
N GLY A 31 17.12 -16.57 -17.01
CA GLY A 31 16.51 -16.03 -18.23
C GLY A 31 14.98 -16.00 -18.15
N ALA A 32 14.34 -15.19 -19.01
CA ALA A 32 12.93 -14.91 -18.94
C ALA A 32 12.03 -16.16 -19.11
N VAL A 33 10.91 -16.18 -18.37
CA VAL A 33 9.81 -17.10 -18.62
C VAL A 33 8.73 -16.37 -19.41
N THR A 34 8.33 -16.96 -20.56
CA THR A 34 7.31 -16.39 -21.46
C THR A 34 6.42 -17.47 -22.05
N ASN A 35 5.21 -17.09 -22.50
CA ASN A 35 4.24 -17.99 -23.14
C ASN A 35 3.87 -19.23 -22.31
N VAL A 36 3.85 -19.09 -21.00
CA VAL A 36 3.38 -20.08 -20.03
C VAL A 36 2.00 -19.64 -19.53
N VAL A 37 1.08 -20.55 -19.32
CA VAL A 37 -0.26 -20.21 -18.80
C VAL A 37 -0.15 -19.89 -17.31
N GLU A 38 0.31 -20.85 -16.52
CA GLU A 38 0.52 -20.70 -15.07
C GLU A 38 1.94 -21.11 -14.70
N LEU A 39 2.49 -20.42 -13.68
CA LEU A 39 3.74 -20.82 -13.05
C LEU A 39 3.50 -21.08 -11.57
N ASP A 40 3.83 -22.31 -11.11
CA ASP A 40 3.73 -22.70 -9.71
C ASP A 40 5.08 -23.22 -9.21
N ILE A 41 5.60 -22.62 -8.13
CA ILE A 41 6.90 -22.95 -7.55
C ILE A 41 6.71 -23.29 -6.07
N THR A 42 7.02 -24.52 -5.67
CA THR A 42 6.80 -24.97 -4.30
C THR A 42 7.93 -24.58 -3.33
N GLY A 43 9.14 -24.40 -3.84
CA GLY A 43 10.31 -23.99 -3.06
C GLY A 43 10.61 -22.51 -3.13
N THR A 44 11.83 -22.15 -2.80
CA THR A 44 12.32 -20.76 -2.95
C THR A 44 12.57 -20.42 -4.42
N SER A 45 12.53 -19.13 -4.74
CA SER A 45 12.79 -18.64 -6.10
C SER A 45 13.90 -17.61 -6.09
N ASN A 46 14.91 -17.76 -6.96
CA ASN A 46 15.83 -16.70 -7.32
C ASN A 46 15.48 -16.21 -8.72
N LEU A 47 14.99 -14.99 -8.83
CA LEU A 47 14.54 -14.43 -10.10
C LEU A 47 15.60 -13.48 -10.67
N GLY A 48 16.46 -14.00 -11.55
CA GLY A 48 17.43 -13.24 -12.34
C GLY A 48 16.85 -12.63 -13.61
N ALA A 49 15.58 -12.93 -13.95
CA ALA A 49 14.90 -12.41 -15.13
C ALA A 49 13.39 -12.22 -14.91
N ASN A 50 12.73 -11.58 -15.86
CA ASN A 50 11.29 -11.31 -15.79
C ASN A 50 10.46 -12.57 -16.06
N VAL A 51 9.25 -12.61 -15.51
CA VAL A 51 8.29 -13.71 -15.68
C VAL A 51 6.99 -13.17 -16.24
N THR A 52 6.56 -13.75 -17.38
CA THR A 52 5.28 -13.42 -18.03
C THR A 52 4.46 -14.70 -18.18
N THR A 53 3.29 -14.73 -17.57
CA THR A 53 2.27 -15.77 -17.74
C THR A 53 0.98 -15.17 -18.29
N SER A 54 0.13 -15.97 -18.90
CA SER A 54 -1.19 -15.51 -19.32
C SER A 54 -2.24 -15.63 -18.21
N SER A 55 -1.95 -16.39 -17.13
CA SER A 55 -2.78 -16.59 -15.96
C SER A 55 -1.96 -16.29 -14.69
N THR A 56 -1.92 -17.19 -13.74
CA THR A 56 -1.36 -16.97 -12.40
C THR A 56 0.13 -17.27 -12.29
N GLN A 57 0.76 -16.66 -11.29
CA GLN A 57 2.08 -17.05 -10.79
C GLN A 57 1.96 -17.28 -9.28
N ASN A 58 2.47 -18.40 -8.80
CA ASN A 58 2.43 -18.77 -7.39
C ASN A 58 3.84 -19.10 -6.88
N TYR A 59 4.35 -18.29 -5.95
CA TYR A 59 5.65 -18.42 -5.32
C TYR A 59 5.45 -18.80 -3.85
N GLN A 60 5.42 -20.11 -3.55
CA GLN A 60 5.10 -20.64 -2.21
C GLN A 60 6.25 -20.44 -1.20
N GLY A 61 7.48 -20.34 -1.67
CA GLY A 61 8.64 -20.01 -0.84
C GLY A 61 9.10 -18.57 -1.02
N THR A 62 10.15 -18.19 -0.28
CA THR A 62 10.75 -16.87 -0.41
C THR A 62 11.27 -16.62 -1.82
N THR A 63 10.92 -15.51 -2.41
CA THR A 63 11.41 -15.03 -3.70
C THR A 63 12.52 -14.00 -3.51
N THR A 64 13.68 -14.25 -4.09
CA THR A 64 14.81 -13.31 -4.15
C THR A 64 14.88 -12.69 -5.55
N LEU A 65 14.98 -11.36 -5.62
CA LEU A 65 15.23 -10.68 -6.89
C LEU A 65 16.73 -10.49 -7.07
N SER A 66 17.28 -10.90 -8.23
CA SER A 66 18.69 -10.81 -8.51
C SER A 66 18.95 -10.26 -9.94
N GLY A 67 20.15 -9.77 -10.18
CA GLY A 67 20.58 -9.31 -11.50
C GLY A 67 19.91 -8.02 -12.03
N GLY A 68 19.14 -7.29 -11.21
CA GLY A 68 18.47 -6.04 -11.56
C GLY A 68 16.97 -6.03 -11.22
N ASP A 69 16.24 -5.06 -11.73
CA ASP A 69 14.81 -4.90 -11.49
C ASP A 69 13.98 -6.02 -12.14
N ARG A 70 12.89 -6.42 -11.50
CA ARG A 70 12.01 -7.50 -11.98
C ARG A 70 10.61 -7.02 -12.28
N THR A 71 10.09 -7.52 -13.40
CA THR A 71 8.67 -7.42 -13.75
C THR A 71 8.06 -8.82 -13.77
N LEU A 72 7.01 -8.98 -12.97
CA LEU A 72 6.15 -10.16 -12.96
C LEU A 72 4.82 -9.77 -13.60
N GLN A 73 4.45 -10.43 -14.70
CA GLN A 73 3.22 -10.15 -15.41
C GLN A 73 2.33 -11.39 -15.44
N GLY A 74 1.10 -11.26 -14.98
CA GLY A 74 0.09 -12.31 -14.94
C GLY A 74 -1.26 -11.79 -14.46
N SER A 75 -2.28 -12.64 -14.40
CA SER A 75 -3.59 -12.23 -13.87
C SER A 75 -3.52 -11.97 -12.36
N THR A 76 -2.89 -12.88 -11.62
CA THR A 76 -2.62 -12.76 -10.18
C THR A 76 -1.25 -13.35 -9.87
N ILE A 77 -0.46 -12.62 -9.10
CA ILE A 77 0.84 -13.05 -8.60
C ILE A 77 0.72 -13.22 -7.08
N THR A 78 0.82 -14.46 -6.61
CA THR A 78 0.81 -14.80 -5.18
C THR A 78 2.24 -15.02 -4.70
N MET A 79 2.63 -14.36 -3.60
CA MET A 79 4.00 -14.38 -3.08
C MET A 79 4.00 -14.61 -1.57
N ALA A 80 4.72 -15.62 -1.11
CA ALA A 80 4.92 -15.87 0.32
C ALA A 80 5.78 -14.77 0.96
N ALA A 81 6.97 -14.52 0.46
CA ALA A 81 7.83 -13.42 0.93
C ALA A 81 8.77 -12.97 -0.19
N VAL A 82 9.27 -11.73 -0.12
CA VAL A 82 10.18 -11.18 -1.12
C VAL A 82 11.41 -10.54 -0.49
N THR A 83 12.58 -10.89 -1.03
CA THR A 83 13.85 -10.21 -0.76
C THR A 83 14.34 -9.53 -2.03
N GLY A 84 14.33 -8.21 -2.05
CA GLY A 84 14.57 -7.44 -3.29
C GLY A 84 16.03 -7.35 -3.74
N GLY A 85 17.01 -7.56 -2.85
CA GLY A 85 18.44 -7.42 -3.20
C GLY A 85 18.80 -6.03 -3.74
N SER A 86 18.10 -4.97 -3.30
CA SER A 86 18.21 -3.60 -3.79
C SER A 86 17.72 -3.41 -5.24
N ASN A 87 16.83 -4.27 -5.72
CA ASN A 87 16.19 -4.15 -7.02
C ASN A 87 14.73 -3.69 -6.85
N ALA A 88 14.13 -3.15 -7.91
CA ALA A 88 12.71 -2.83 -7.94
C ALA A 88 11.86 -4.05 -8.34
N LEU A 89 10.60 -4.06 -7.86
CA LEU A 89 9.59 -5.05 -8.21
C LEU A 89 8.39 -4.36 -8.86
N THR A 90 8.09 -4.74 -10.11
CA THR A 90 6.87 -4.34 -10.81
C THR A 90 5.97 -5.56 -10.98
N VAL A 91 4.73 -5.46 -10.51
CA VAL A 91 3.67 -6.44 -10.72
C VAL A 91 2.67 -5.87 -11.70
N THR A 92 2.59 -6.48 -12.89
CA THR A 92 1.58 -6.16 -13.91
C THR A 92 0.46 -7.20 -13.81
N GLY A 93 -0.58 -6.86 -13.07
CA GLY A 93 -1.68 -7.72 -12.66
C GLY A 93 -2.01 -7.54 -11.17
N ASN A 94 -2.78 -8.46 -10.62
CA ASN A 94 -3.12 -8.44 -9.20
C ASN A 94 -2.00 -9.04 -8.37
N LEU A 95 -1.81 -8.52 -7.16
CA LEU A 95 -0.89 -9.05 -6.17
C LEU A 95 -1.65 -9.64 -5.00
N ASP A 96 -1.24 -10.84 -4.58
CA ASP A 96 -1.63 -11.47 -3.32
C ASP A 96 -0.35 -11.74 -2.52
N LEU A 97 -0.14 -10.97 -1.45
CA LEU A 97 1.08 -10.98 -0.67
C LEU A 97 0.82 -11.55 0.72
N ASP A 98 1.29 -12.77 0.94
CA ASP A 98 1.12 -13.50 2.21
C ASP A 98 2.29 -13.28 3.19
N GLY A 99 3.46 -12.90 2.69
CA GLY A 99 4.68 -12.71 3.49
C GLY A 99 5.37 -11.37 3.25
N ALA A 100 6.32 -11.03 4.13
CA ALA A 100 6.96 -9.73 4.13
C ALA A 100 7.81 -9.46 2.87
N VAL A 101 7.80 -8.20 2.45
CA VAL A 101 8.69 -7.67 1.41
C VAL A 101 9.79 -6.84 2.06
N SER A 102 11.04 -7.12 1.71
CA SER A 102 12.21 -6.40 2.21
C SER A 102 13.29 -6.22 1.14
N GLY A 103 14.16 -5.21 1.30
CA GLY A 103 15.29 -4.98 0.40
C GLY A 103 14.91 -4.60 -1.02
N VAL A 104 13.67 -4.22 -1.26
CA VAL A 104 13.17 -3.70 -2.55
C VAL A 104 13.41 -2.19 -2.60
N THR A 105 13.82 -1.66 -3.76
CA THR A 105 13.97 -0.22 -3.94
C THR A 105 12.63 0.47 -4.15
N ASN A 106 11.89 0.07 -5.17
CA ASN A 106 10.54 0.55 -5.45
C ASN A 106 9.63 -0.64 -5.74
N MET A 107 8.39 -0.53 -5.33
CA MET A 107 7.35 -1.52 -5.64
C MET A 107 6.18 -0.86 -6.37
N SER A 108 5.70 -1.47 -7.44
CA SER A 108 4.56 -0.99 -8.20
C SER A 108 3.63 -2.14 -8.55
N VAL A 109 2.34 -1.99 -8.27
CA VAL A 109 1.28 -2.95 -8.60
C VAL A 109 0.23 -2.26 -9.44
N SER A 110 -0.04 -2.77 -10.64
CA SER A 110 -1.02 -2.16 -11.55
C SER A 110 -2.46 -2.60 -11.31
N GLY A 111 -2.67 -3.82 -10.82
CA GLY A 111 -3.97 -4.39 -10.50
C GLY A 111 -4.35 -4.19 -9.03
N THR A 112 -5.27 -5.01 -8.54
CA THR A 112 -5.62 -5.04 -7.12
C THR A 112 -4.50 -5.62 -6.27
N SER A 113 -4.46 -5.25 -4.98
CA SER A 113 -3.47 -5.76 -4.04
C SER A 113 -4.16 -6.31 -2.79
N ASN A 114 -3.82 -7.51 -2.37
CA ASN A 114 -4.09 -8.03 -1.04
C ASN A 114 -2.78 -8.04 -0.24
N ILE A 115 -2.72 -7.26 0.83
CA ILE A 115 -1.52 -7.11 1.65
C ILE A 115 -1.73 -7.87 2.97
N GLY A 116 -1.03 -8.99 3.10
CA GLY A 116 -1.07 -9.84 4.29
C GLY A 116 0.11 -9.69 5.24
N ALA A 117 1.11 -8.84 4.90
CA ALA A 117 2.32 -8.66 5.71
C ALA A 117 2.98 -7.30 5.47
N ASP A 118 4.04 -7.02 6.23
CA ASP A 118 4.78 -5.76 6.12
C ASP A 118 5.50 -5.63 4.77
N VAL A 119 5.52 -4.41 4.23
CA VAL A 119 6.22 -4.09 2.98
C VAL A 119 7.23 -2.98 3.22
N THR A 120 8.50 -3.27 3.03
CA THR A 120 9.58 -2.31 3.19
C THR A 120 10.30 -2.06 1.87
N THR A 121 10.27 -0.81 1.41
CA THR A 121 11.05 -0.31 0.27
C THR A 121 11.90 0.89 0.68
N THR A 122 12.99 1.13 -0.02
CA THR A 122 13.80 2.34 0.22
C THR A 122 13.25 3.57 -0.52
N GLY A 123 12.50 3.35 -1.60
CA GLY A 123 11.83 4.36 -2.39
C GLY A 123 10.32 4.28 -2.26
N THR A 124 9.59 4.27 -3.37
CA THR A 124 8.13 4.35 -3.40
C THR A 124 7.45 2.98 -3.39
N GLN A 125 6.22 2.96 -2.87
CA GLN A 125 5.24 1.90 -3.10
C GLN A 125 4.03 2.50 -3.81
N VAL A 126 3.61 1.89 -4.93
CA VAL A 126 2.47 2.36 -5.73
C VAL A 126 1.48 1.22 -5.91
N TYR A 127 0.27 1.41 -5.39
CA TYR A 127 -0.86 0.49 -5.52
C TYR A 127 -1.94 1.17 -6.36
N SER A 128 -1.94 0.90 -7.69
CA SER A 128 -2.85 1.60 -8.62
C SER A 128 -4.29 1.11 -8.56
N GLY A 129 -4.50 -0.17 -8.25
CA GLY A 129 -5.82 -0.76 -8.07
C GLY A 129 -6.28 -0.77 -6.62
N ALA A 130 -7.49 -1.26 -6.38
CA ALA A 130 -8.02 -1.40 -5.02
C ALA A 130 -7.09 -2.26 -4.15
N THR A 131 -6.83 -1.80 -2.92
CA THR A 131 -5.96 -2.48 -1.95
C THR A 131 -6.80 -3.00 -0.80
N THR A 132 -6.61 -4.25 -0.42
CA THR A 132 -7.17 -4.86 0.78
C THR A 132 -6.05 -5.27 1.73
N PHE A 133 -6.33 -5.21 3.03
CA PHE A 133 -5.42 -5.68 4.07
C PHE A 133 -6.01 -6.90 4.76
N SER A 134 -5.40 -8.06 4.55
CA SER A 134 -5.82 -9.31 5.22
C SER A 134 -5.23 -9.45 6.64
N ASN A 135 -4.17 -8.67 6.95
CA ASN A 135 -3.57 -8.57 8.28
C ASN A 135 -3.15 -7.13 8.58
N SER A 136 -2.91 -6.83 9.87
CA SER A 136 -2.27 -5.57 10.26
C SER A 136 -0.87 -5.49 9.67
N SER A 137 -0.57 -4.40 8.98
CA SER A 137 0.67 -4.27 8.21
C SER A 137 1.27 -2.88 8.32
N THR A 138 2.60 -2.84 8.27
CA THR A 138 3.37 -1.61 8.15
C THR A 138 3.96 -1.51 6.74
N LEU A 139 3.64 -0.42 6.06
CA LEU A 139 4.23 -0.06 4.77
C LEU A 139 5.31 0.99 5.01
N THR A 140 6.57 0.60 4.87
CA THR A 140 7.71 1.51 5.04
C THR A 140 8.26 1.90 3.69
N ALA A 141 8.22 3.20 3.37
CA ALA A 141 8.61 3.75 2.08
C ALA A 141 8.95 5.24 2.18
N SER A 142 9.57 5.81 1.15
CA SER A 142 9.61 7.28 1.02
C SER A 142 8.21 7.86 0.84
N THR A 143 7.39 7.21 0.02
CA THR A 143 5.96 7.51 -0.19
C THR A 143 5.22 6.22 -0.53
N VAL A 144 4.05 6.03 0.09
CA VAL A 144 3.06 5.02 -0.28
C VAL A 144 1.91 5.72 -0.99
N ASN A 145 1.66 5.34 -2.24
CA ASN A 145 0.54 5.85 -3.03
C ASN A 145 -0.56 4.78 -3.11
N PHE A 146 -1.76 5.15 -2.66
CA PHE A 146 -2.98 4.38 -2.83
C PHE A 146 -3.84 5.05 -3.92
N GLY A 147 -3.62 4.67 -5.17
CA GLY A 147 -4.29 5.24 -6.34
C GLY A 147 -5.77 4.85 -6.48
N SER A 148 -6.30 4.00 -5.61
CA SER A 148 -7.68 3.55 -5.58
C SER A 148 -8.12 3.26 -4.15
N THR A 149 -9.33 2.71 -3.96
CA THR A 149 -9.90 2.41 -2.64
C THR A 149 -9.05 1.46 -1.82
N VAL A 150 -9.06 1.67 -0.50
CA VAL A 150 -8.41 0.81 0.49
C VAL A 150 -9.46 0.22 1.43
N ASP A 151 -9.51 -1.10 1.52
CA ASP A 151 -10.26 -1.83 2.53
C ASP A 151 -9.30 -2.37 3.60
N GLY A 152 -9.40 -1.83 4.80
CA GLY A 152 -8.51 -2.19 5.90
C GLY A 152 -8.80 -3.56 6.54
N GLY A 153 -9.93 -4.22 6.22
CA GLY A 153 -10.27 -5.54 6.76
C GLY A 153 -10.32 -5.59 8.30
N ASN A 154 -10.65 -4.48 8.96
CA ASN A 154 -10.56 -4.27 10.42
C ASN A 154 -9.13 -4.33 11.01
N ASN A 155 -8.12 -4.17 10.19
CA ASN A 155 -6.72 -4.21 10.59
C ASN A 155 -6.17 -2.81 10.90
N LEU A 156 -5.01 -2.77 11.59
CA LEU A 156 -4.19 -1.57 11.71
C LEU A 156 -3.34 -1.43 10.46
N ILE A 157 -3.42 -0.27 9.82
CA ILE A 157 -2.58 0.11 8.69
C ILE A 157 -1.62 1.20 9.16
N VAL A 158 -0.33 0.95 9.03
CA VAL A 158 0.72 1.93 9.32
C VAL A 158 1.49 2.25 8.04
N VAL A 159 1.55 3.52 7.67
CA VAL A 159 2.47 4.04 6.66
C VAL A 159 3.63 4.71 7.38
N SER A 160 4.82 4.12 7.29
CA SER A 160 6.07 4.70 7.81
C SER A 160 6.79 5.44 6.68
N GLY A 161 6.47 6.71 6.54
CA GLY A 161 6.85 7.60 5.43
C GLY A 161 5.68 8.48 5.03
N ASN A 162 5.70 9.03 3.82
CA ASN A 162 4.60 9.82 3.31
C ASN A 162 3.47 8.93 2.77
N ALA A 163 2.23 9.38 2.89
CA ALA A 163 1.06 8.74 2.27
C ALA A 163 0.43 9.66 1.24
N ASP A 164 0.10 9.12 0.08
CA ASP A 164 -0.67 9.75 -0.98
C ASP A 164 -1.94 8.91 -1.18
N ILE A 165 -3.10 9.48 -0.86
CA ILE A 165 -4.37 8.78 -0.70
C ILE A 165 -5.37 9.33 -1.72
N ASP A 166 -5.40 8.74 -2.92
CA ASP A 166 -6.33 9.12 -3.99
C ASP A 166 -7.68 8.41 -3.89
N GLY A 167 -7.75 7.29 -3.19
CA GLY A 167 -8.97 6.51 -3.00
C GLY A 167 -9.41 6.41 -1.54
N ALA A 168 -10.71 6.26 -1.30
CA ALA A 168 -11.25 6.20 0.05
C ALA A 168 -10.68 5.02 0.85
N ILE A 169 -10.34 5.28 2.13
CA ILE A 169 -9.95 4.25 3.10
C ILE A 169 -11.17 3.90 3.94
N THR A 170 -11.51 2.62 3.98
CA THR A 170 -12.66 2.08 4.73
C THR A 170 -12.28 0.82 5.50
N ASN A 171 -13.13 0.44 6.46
CA ASN A 171 -13.00 -0.81 7.23
C ASN A 171 -11.63 -0.99 7.92
N ALA A 172 -10.86 0.05 8.15
CA ALA A 172 -9.65 -0.05 8.95
C ALA A 172 -9.98 0.07 10.45
N ASN A 173 -9.31 -0.71 11.29
CA ASN A 173 -9.38 -0.50 12.74
C ASN A 173 -8.71 0.82 13.12
N ALA A 174 -7.53 1.08 12.56
CA ALA A 174 -6.83 2.35 12.70
C ALA A 174 -5.96 2.61 11.46
N PHE A 175 -5.69 3.89 11.19
CA PHE A 175 -4.78 4.31 10.11
C PHE A 175 -3.77 5.31 10.64
N SER A 176 -2.50 5.08 10.40
CA SER A 176 -1.42 5.92 10.91
C SER A 176 -0.38 6.23 9.83
N VAL A 177 -0.12 7.51 9.63
CA VAL A 177 1.01 8.01 8.83
C VAL A 177 2.07 8.49 9.80
N SER A 178 3.21 7.83 9.87
CA SER A 178 4.26 8.03 10.86
C SER A 178 5.62 8.20 10.22
N GLY A 179 6.55 8.76 10.99
CA GLY A 179 7.93 9.05 10.55
C GLY A 179 8.29 10.51 10.81
N VAL A 180 9.57 10.80 10.83
CA VAL A 180 10.05 12.18 11.03
C VAL A 180 9.69 13.02 9.80
N GLY A 181 8.81 14.01 9.99
CA GLY A 181 8.35 14.88 8.91
C GLY A 181 7.37 14.24 7.93
N ALA A 182 6.80 13.08 8.27
CA ALA A 182 5.83 12.40 7.42
C ALA A 182 4.63 13.29 7.09
N THR A 183 4.19 13.22 5.84
CA THR A 183 3.06 13.98 5.31
C THR A 183 1.99 13.03 4.78
N SER A 184 0.74 13.48 4.82
CA SER A 184 -0.35 12.81 4.10
C SER A 184 -0.98 13.76 3.09
N ASP A 185 -1.10 13.31 1.85
CA ASP A 185 -1.94 13.93 0.84
C ASP A 185 -3.29 13.21 0.85
N ILE A 186 -4.34 13.93 1.26
CA ILE A 186 -5.68 13.37 1.47
C ILE A 186 -6.57 13.77 0.29
N GLY A 187 -6.55 12.96 -0.76
CA GLY A 187 -7.36 13.12 -1.97
C GLY A 187 -8.74 12.48 -1.89
N ALA A 188 -9.00 11.65 -0.85
CA ALA A 188 -10.28 10.98 -0.62
C ALA A 188 -10.61 10.87 0.87
N ASP A 189 -11.81 10.42 1.21
CA ASP A 189 -12.28 10.31 2.59
C ASP A 189 -11.64 9.11 3.31
N ILE A 190 -11.45 9.24 4.62
CA ILE A 190 -10.85 8.20 5.47
C ILE A 190 -11.83 7.83 6.58
N THR A 191 -12.21 6.56 6.67
CA THR A 191 -13.06 6.03 7.72
C THR A 191 -12.37 4.87 8.43
N THR A 192 -12.21 5.01 9.76
CA THR A 192 -11.68 3.95 10.62
C THR A 192 -12.63 3.67 11.79
N ALA A 193 -12.49 2.52 12.43
CA ALA A 193 -13.19 2.24 13.67
C ALA A 193 -12.57 3.00 14.85
N GLY A 194 -11.24 3.11 14.88
CA GLY A 194 -10.45 3.70 15.96
C GLY A 194 -9.68 4.94 15.56
N VAL A 195 -8.52 5.10 16.12
CA VAL A 195 -7.67 6.29 15.98
C VAL A 195 -7.15 6.48 14.55
N GLN A 196 -6.97 7.74 14.18
CA GLN A 196 -6.24 8.15 13.00
C GLN A 196 -5.09 9.08 13.40
N PHE A 197 -3.94 8.87 12.77
CA PHE A 197 -2.78 9.74 12.90
C PHE A 197 -2.31 10.13 11.49
N LEU A 198 -2.50 11.38 11.11
CA LEU A 198 -2.39 11.80 9.70
C LEU A 198 -1.19 12.75 9.44
N GLY A 199 -0.31 12.95 10.42
CA GLY A 199 0.90 13.78 10.26
C GLY A 199 0.57 15.22 9.84
N ASN A 200 1.40 15.80 8.95
CA ASN A 200 1.09 17.06 8.27
C ASN A 200 0.25 16.75 7.04
N ALA A 201 -1.04 17.06 7.08
CA ALA A 201 -1.99 16.73 6.04
C ALA A 201 -2.16 17.87 5.04
N THR A 202 -2.20 17.53 3.75
CA THR A 202 -2.66 18.40 2.67
C THR A 202 -3.96 17.82 2.12
N LEU A 203 -5.01 18.64 1.99
CA LEU A 203 -6.24 18.21 1.35
C LEU A 203 -6.13 18.38 -0.16
N SER A 204 -6.32 17.29 -0.91
CA SER A 204 -6.20 17.28 -2.36
C SER A 204 -7.46 16.71 -3.04
N GLY A 205 -7.37 16.32 -4.30
CA GLY A 205 -8.49 15.79 -5.07
C GLY A 205 -9.60 16.81 -5.34
N THR A 206 -10.80 16.33 -5.64
CA THR A 206 -11.98 17.17 -5.92
C THR A 206 -12.93 17.20 -4.73
N GLY A 207 -13.44 18.40 -4.35
CA GLY A 207 -14.40 18.56 -3.25
C GLY A 207 -13.78 18.57 -1.86
N ASP A 208 -14.64 18.61 -0.85
CA ASP A 208 -14.28 18.59 0.56
C ASP A 208 -13.88 17.21 1.04
N ARG A 209 -13.24 17.13 2.21
CA ARG A 209 -12.77 15.87 2.81
C ARG A 209 -13.51 15.58 4.11
N THR A 210 -13.82 14.30 4.31
CA THR A 210 -14.34 13.79 5.57
C THR A 210 -13.38 12.75 6.13
N VAL A 211 -12.98 12.93 7.37
CA VAL A 211 -12.24 11.94 8.14
C VAL A 211 -13.09 11.50 9.31
N THR A 212 -13.38 10.20 9.39
CA THR A 212 -14.33 9.63 10.36
C THR A 212 -13.68 8.58 11.22
N SER A 213 -13.86 8.70 12.54
CA SER A 213 -13.63 7.62 13.50
C SER A 213 -14.98 7.16 14.03
N THR A 214 -15.48 6.02 13.56
CA THR A 214 -16.82 5.51 13.95
C THR A 214 -16.93 5.15 15.43
N GLY A 215 -15.81 4.88 16.09
CA GLY A 215 -15.73 4.70 17.55
C GLY A 215 -15.57 6.00 18.33
N GLY A 216 -15.61 7.18 17.67
CA GLY A 216 -15.44 8.48 18.32
C GLY A 216 -14.02 8.74 18.84
N SER A 217 -13.05 7.97 18.39
CA SER A 217 -11.63 8.13 18.78
C SER A 217 -11.01 9.39 18.18
N ASN A 218 -9.83 9.75 18.67
CA ASN A 218 -9.11 10.92 18.18
C ASN A 218 -8.58 10.73 16.77
N ILE A 219 -8.74 11.77 15.97
CA ILE A 219 -8.14 11.99 14.67
C ILE A 219 -7.10 13.09 14.85
N THR A 220 -5.83 12.73 14.75
CA THR A 220 -4.70 13.59 15.08
C THR A 220 -4.01 14.07 13.82
N PHE A 221 -3.82 15.39 13.74
CA PHE A 221 -3.00 16.05 12.73
C PHE A 221 -1.83 16.77 13.41
N TYR A 222 -0.67 16.78 12.79
CA TYR A 222 0.41 17.70 13.17
C TYR A 222 0.14 19.10 12.63
N GLY A 223 -0.37 19.23 11.42
CA GLY A 223 -0.80 20.46 10.78
C GLY A 223 -1.70 20.15 9.60
N ILE A 224 -2.40 21.13 9.06
CA ILE A 224 -3.32 20.96 7.94
C ILE A 224 -3.13 22.08 6.92
N THR A 225 -2.96 21.70 5.64
CA THR A 225 -3.07 22.62 4.50
C THR A 225 -4.38 22.31 3.76
N GLY A 226 -5.37 23.18 3.88
CA GLY A 226 -6.72 22.95 3.38
C GLY A 226 -6.88 23.07 1.87
N ALA A 227 -5.98 23.78 1.18
CA ALA A 227 -6.03 24.02 -0.27
C ALA A 227 -7.42 24.49 -0.76
N SER A 228 -8.07 25.36 0.00
CA SER A 228 -9.42 25.90 -0.23
C SER A 228 -10.54 24.84 -0.20
N LYS A 229 -10.35 23.73 0.52
CA LYS A 229 -11.35 22.69 0.74
C LYS A 229 -11.91 22.76 2.16
N GLY A 230 -13.16 22.29 2.31
CA GLY A 230 -13.74 22.03 3.62
C GLY A 230 -13.20 20.73 4.20
N LEU A 231 -13.07 20.69 5.52
CA LEU A 231 -12.74 19.48 6.27
C LEU A 231 -13.85 19.18 7.28
N THR A 232 -14.37 17.97 7.24
CA THR A 232 -15.22 17.42 8.29
C THR A 232 -14.42 16.38 9.07
N VAL A 233 -14.36 16.55 10.39
CA VAL A 233 -13.77 15.59 11.32
C VAL A 233 -14.92 15.00 12.14
N ASP A 234 -15.29 13.76 11.82
CA ASP A 234 -16.33 13.03 12.52
C ASP A 234 -15.68 12.11 13.58
N GLY A 235 -15.46 12.65 14.74
CA GLY A 235 -14.71 12.07 15.86
C GLY A 235 -13.99 13.14 16.66
N GLY A 236 -13.11 12.73 17.59
CA GLY A 236 -12.25 13.66 18.32
C GLY A 236 -11.23 14.31 17.39
N PHE A 237 -11.05 15.63 17.48
CA PHE A 237 -10.09 16.38 16.68
C PHE A 237 -8.89 16.81 17.52
N GLN A 238 -7.69 16.46 17.09
CA GLN A 238 -6.47 16.91 17.73
C GLN A 238 -5.55 17.57 16.70
N LEU A 239 -5.25 18.86 16.90
CA LEU A 239 -4.23 19.59 16.14
C LEU A 239 -3.05 19.85 17.08
N SER A 240 -1.86 19.27 16.78
CA SER A 240 -0.84 19.12 17.82
C SER A 240 0.39 20.02 17.68
N THR A 241 0.77 20.48 16.49
CA THR A 241 2.07 21.15 16.33
C THR A 241 2.04 22.35 15.41
N ASN A 242 1.52 22.21 14.20
CA ASN A 242 1.49 23.23 13.17
C ASN A 242 0.05 23.70 12.92
N ASP A 243 -0.09 24.89 12.37
CA ASP A 243 -1.39 25.48 12.10
C ASP A 243 -2.21 24.70 11.07
N ALA A 244 -3.53 24.84 11.17
CA ALA A 244 -4.45 24.47 10.11
C ALA A 244 -4.77 25.71 9.27
N THR A 245 -4.35 25.72 8.02
CA THR A 245 -4.44 26.89 7.14
C THR A 245 -5.08 26.57 5.80
N GLY A 246 -5.62 27.58 5.12
CA GLY A 246 -6.17 27.44 3.77
C GLY A 246 -7.43 26.59 3.68
N LEU A 247 -8.13 26.36 4.79
CA LEU A 247 -9.42 25.67 4.81
C LEU A 247 -10.53 26.58 4.26
N ALA A 248 -11.45 26.01 3.49
CA ALA A 248 -12.71 26.67 3.16
C ALA A 248 -13.64 26.68 4.38
N SER A 249 -13.74 25.56 5.08
CA SER A 249 -14.52 25.40 6.32
C SER A 249 -13.94 24.28 7.17
N LEU A 250 -14.29 24.25 8.47
CA LEU A 250 -14.00 23.14 9.37
C LEU A 250 -15.25 22.79 10.16
N SER A 251 -15.61 21.50 10.17
CA SER A 251 -16.68 20.95 11.01
C SER A 251 -16.15 19.80 11.84
N VAL A 252 -16.29 19.89 13.17
CA VAL A 252 -15.86 18.84 14.12
C VAL A 252 -17.05 18.40 14.93
N THR A 253 -17.34 17.10 14.97
CA THR A 253 -18.46 16.53 15.72
C THR A 253 -18.07 16.14 17.14
N GLY A 254 -16.83 15.71 17.39
CA GLY A 254 -16.31 15.29 18.68
C GLY A 254 -15.56 16.39 19.44
N ALA A 255 -14.96 16.01 20.56
CA ALA A 255 -14.13 16.91 21.35
C ALA A 255 -12.91 17.41 20.57
N SER A 256 -12.51 18.64 20.79
CA SER A 256 -11.38 19.27 20.10
C SER A 256 -10.26 19.65 21.05
N THR A 257 -9.02 19.32 20.69
CA THR A 257 -7.80 19.75 21.36
C THR A 257 -6.93 20.50 20.36
N LEU A 258 -6.76 21.79 20.55
CA LEU A 258 -6.01 22.67 19.64
C LEU A 258 -4.76 23.18 20.33
N ALA A 259 -3.59 22.78 19.86
CA ALA A 259 -2.29 23.31 20.29
C ALA A 259 -1.70 24.33 19.27
N ALA A 260 -2.41 24.58 18.16
CA ALA A 260 -2.01 25.49 17.10
C ALA A 260 -3.24 26.22 16.53
N ASP A 261 -3.02 27.24 15.70
CA ASP A 261 -4.08 28.08 15.16
C ASP A 261 -4.85 27.36 14.03
N VAL A 262 -6.14 27.69 13.91
CA VAL A 262 -7.01 27.22 12.83
C VAL A 262 -7.56 28.41 12.07
N THR A 263 -7.29 28.47 10.76
CA THR A 263 -7.81 29.51 9.88
C THR A 263 -8.64 28.91 8.75
N SER A 264 -9.79 29.52 8.48
CA SER A 264 -10.65 29.16 7.34
C SER A 264 -11.26 30.41 6.72
N THR A 265 -11.64 30.32 5.45
CA THR A 265 -12.35 31.42 4.76
C THR A 265 -13.84 31.42 5.07
N GLY A 266 -14.40 30.31 5.50
CA GLY A 266 -15.80 30.13 5.86
C GLY A 266 -15.97 29.71 7.32
N THR A 267 -17.03 28.97 7.60
CA THR A 267 -17.42 28.61 8.95
C THR A 267 -16.48 27.60 9.62
N GLN A 268 -16.27 27.78 10.93
CA GLN A 268 -15.72 26.75 11.81
C GLN A 268 -16.80 26.36 12.82
N SER A 269 -17.04 25.06 12.97
CA SER A 269 -18.01 24.49 13.91
C SER A 269 -17.35 23.40 14.74
N TYR A 270 -17.45 23.53 16.07
CA TYR A 270 -16.95 22.56 17.04
C TYR A 270 -18.12 22.14 17.92
N ALA A 271 -18.69 20.96 17.66
CA ALA A 271 -19.92 20.50 18.33
C ALA A 271 -19.64 19.69 19.62
N GLY A 272 -18.42 19.13 19.77
CA GLY A 272 -18.03 18.40 20.96
C GLY A 272 -17.64 19.30 22.13
N THR A 273 -17.87 18.80 23.34
CA THR A 273 -17.49 19.47 24.61
C THR A 273 -16.25 18.85 25.20
#